data_b78f6ea14acddef9d285fcecf2cd5b84
#
_entry.id   b78f6ea14acddef9d285fcecf2cd5b84
#
_cell.length_a   1.000
_cell.length_b   1.000
_cell.length_c   1.000
_cell.angle_alpha   90.00
_cell.angle_beta   90.00
_cell.angle_gamma   90.00
#
_symmetry.space_group_name_H-M   'P 1'
#
loop_
_entity.id
_entity.type
_entity.pdbx_description
1 polymer ?
#
loop_
_entity_poly.entity_id
_entity_poly.type
_entity_poly.pdbx_seq_one_letter_code
_entity_poly.pdbx_strand_id
1 'polypeptide(L)'
;MISFERNRAVAEQVCDLTGGDLIWYSESAFSDAFEYDAIIAIMSCGIAVRKIAPLLSSKWTDPAVVVVDCALRHAIALVGGHHGANEIATQLSVLGADPVITNASEVVK
;
A
#
# COMPACT_ATOMS: atom_id res chain seq x y z
N MET A 1 -2.07 -1.93 7.47
CA MET A 1 -1.27 -0.75 7.06
C MET A 1 0.01 -0.70 7.85
N ILE A 2 1.10 -0.39 7.19
CA ILE A 2 2.42 -0.31 7.82
C ILE A 2 2.95 1.10 7.69
N SER A 3 3.40 1.69 8.79
CA SER A 3 3.94 3.04 8.81
C SER A 3 5.06 3.16 9.84
N PHE A 4 5.97 4.11 9.61
CA PHE A 4 6.89 4.57 10.65
C PHE A 4 6.14 5.48 11.61
N GLU A 5 6.49 5.42 12.89
CA GLU A 5 5.80 6.23 13.91
C GLU A 5 5.90 7.74 13.64
N ARG A 6 6.98 8.21 13.01
CA ARG A 6 7.13 9.62 12.67
C ARG A 6 6.05 10.10 11.70
N ASN A 7 5.38 9.19 11.00
CA ASN A 7 4.30 9.49 10.07
C ASN A 7 2.93 9.22 10.67
N ARG A 8 2.81 9.26 12.00
CA ARG A 8 1.56 8.92 12.71
C ARG A 8 0.35 9.69 12.19
N ALA A 9 0.50 10.99 11.93
CA ALA A 9 -0.63 11.81 11.48
C ALA A 9 -1.19 11.33 10.13
N VAL A 10 -0.30 11.00 9.20
CA VAL A 10 -0.70 10.46 7.90
C VAL A 10 -1.32 9.07 8.08
N ALA A 11 -0.70 8.22 8.89
CA ALA A 11 -1.19 6.87 9.15
C ALA A 11 -2.60 6.90 9.72
N GLU A 12 -2.88 7.83 10.64
CA GLU A 12 -4.20 7.96 11.22
C GLU A 12 -5.25 8.39 10.19
N GLN A 13 -4.91 9.32 9.30
CA GLN A 13 -5.81 9.73 8.22
C GLN A 13 -6.16 8.55 7.31
N VAL A 14 -5.16 7.75 6.96
CA VAL A 14 -5.37 6.59 6.09
C VAL A 14 -6.20 5.52 6.81
N CYS A 15 -5.92 5.27 8.09
CA CYS A 15 -6.70 4.32 8.89
C CYS A 15 -8.16 4.75 8.99
N ASP A 16 -8.41 6.03 9.24
CA ASP A 16 -9.77 6.54 9.36
C ASP A 16 -10.55 6.37 8.06
N LEU A 17 -9.87 6.57 6.92
CA LEU A 17 -10.52 6.43 5.62
C LEU A 17 -10.80 4.97 5.27
N THR A 18 -9.82 4.09 5.50
CA THR A 18 -9.88 2.70 5.02
C THR A 18 -10.40 1.70 6.04
N GLY A 19 -10.36 2.05 7.33
CA GLY A 19 -10.75 1.15 8.41
C GLY A 19 -9.72 0.06 8.69
N GLY A 20 -8.51 0.17 8.17
CA GLY A 20 -7.49 -0.85 8.32
C GLY A 20 -6.79 -0.86 9.67
N ASP A 21 -6.14 -1.96 9.97
CA ASP A 21 -5.30 -2.08 11.17
C ASP A 21 -3.96 -1.41 10.93
N LEU A 22 -3.43 -0.77 11.96
CA LEU A 22 -2.15 -0.08 11.88
C LEU A 22 -1.05 -0.91 12.54
N ILE A 23 0.03 -1.16 11.78
CA ILE A 23 1.22 -1.86 12.25
C ILE A 23 2.40 -0.91 12.13
N TRP A 24 3.11 -0.68 13.23
CA TRP A 24 4.32 0.13 13.16
C TRP A 24 5.44 -0.67 12.50
N TYR A 25 6.27 0.03 11.71
CA TYR A 25 7.37 -0.60 10.99
C TYR A 25 8.30 -1.34 11.95
N SER A 26 8.66 -2.58 11.59
CA SER A 26 9.63 -3.42 12.30
C SER A 26 10.17 -4.44 11.31
N GLU A 27 11.13 -5.24 11.72
CA GLU A 27 11.69 -6.30 10.87
C GLU A 27 10.63 -7.29 10.39
N SER A 28 9.63 -7.56 11.22
CA SER A 28 8.60 -8.56 10.89
C SER A 28 7.29 -7.95 10.38
N ALA A 29 7.18 -6.61 10.31
CA ALA A 29 5.92 -5.96 9.97
C ALA A 29 5.33 -6.46 8.66
N PHE A 30 6.13 -6.57 7.60
CA PHE A 30 5.64 -7.02 6.30
C PHE A 30 5.29 -8.50 6.29
N SER A 31 6.10 -9.36 6.91
CA SER A 31 5.76 -10.78 6.96
C SER A 31 4.48 -11.01 7.76
N ASP A 32 4.28 -10.28 8.84
CA ASP A 32 3.04 -10.35 9.61
C ASP A 32 1.85 -9.85 8.79
N ALA A 33 2.05 -8.78 8.03
CA ALA A 33 0.98 -8.17 7.23
C ALA A 33 0.63 -8.99 5.99
N PHE A 34 1.48 -9.93 5.57
CA PHE A 34 1.20 -10.75 4.39
C PHE A 34 0.01 -11.70 4.56
N GLU A 35 -0.50 -11.83 5.76
CA GLU A 35 -1.73 -12.59 6.01
C GLU A 35 -2.99 -11.80 5.69
N TYR A 36 -2.88 -10.48 5.52
CA TYR A 36 -4.02 -9.64 5.14
C TYR A 36 -4.23 -9.70 3.63
N ASP A 37 -5.43 -9.32 3.20
CA ASP A 37 -5.75 -9.26 1.76
C ASP A 37 -5.04 -8.11 1.06
N ALA A 38 -4.74 -7.03 1.79
CA ALA A 38 -4.09 -5.86 1.22
C ALA A 38 -3.22 -5.17 2.27
N ILE A 39 -2.14 -4.57 1.78
CA ILE A 39 -1.19 -3.81 2.61
C ILE A 39 -1.09 -2.41 2.05
N ILE A 40 -1.24 -1.41 2.90
CA ILE A 40 -0.91 -0.02 2.57
C ILE A 40 0.38 0.30 3.31
N ALA A 41 1.42 0.63 2.56
CA ALA A 41 2.74 0.94 3.13
C ALA A 41 3.02 2.43 2.99
N ILE A 42 3.10 3.13 4.13
CA ILE A 42 3.39 4.56 4.16
C ILE A 42 4.89 4.73 4.34
N MET A 43 5.60 4.78 3.23
CA MET A 43 7.06 4.83 3.21
C MET A 43 7.54 5.05 1.78
N SER A 44 8.85 5.17 1.58
CA SER A 44 9.39 5.24 0.22
C SER A 44 9.16 3.91 -0.50
N CYS A 45 8.93 3.99 -1.80
CA CYS A 45 8.67 2.83 -2.65
C CYS A 45 9.81 1.82 -2.57
N GLY A 46 11.06 2.30 -2.54
CA GLY A 46 12.23 1.41 -2.49
C GLY A 46 12.27 0.55 -1.23
N ILE A 47 11.87 1.10 -0.09
CA ILE A 47 11.80 0.32 1.16
C ILE A 47 10.75 -0.78 1.01
N ALA A 48 9.56 -0.42 0.53
CA ALA A 48 8.48 -1.37 0.37
C ALA A 48 8.87 -2.50 -0.58
N VAL A 49 9.48 -2.18 -1.72
CA VAL A 49 9.91 -3.17 -2.70
C VAL A 49 10.89 -4.17 -2.09
N ARG A 50 11.88 -3.68 -1.36
CA ARG A 50 12.88 -4.55 -0.74
C ARG A 50 12.29 -5.47 0.32
N LYS A 51 11.26 -4.98 1.02
CA LYS A 51 10.62 -5.77 2.08
C LYS A 51 9.66 -6.82 1.53
N ILE A 52 8.94 -6.51 0.46
CA ILE A 52 7.98 -7.47 -0.08
C ILE A 52 8.61 -8.48 -1.04
N ALA A 53 9.70 -8.13 -1.72
CA ALA A 53 10.30 -8.98 -2.74
C ALA A 53 10.54 -10.42 -2.27
N PRO A 54 11.16 -10.66 -1.09
CA PRO A 54 11.38 -12.03 -0.65
C PRO A 54 10.11 -12.75 -0.19
N LEU A 55 9.01 -12.03 -0.01
CA LEU A 55 7.75 -12.60 0.45
C LEU A 55 6.78 -12.91 -0.69
N LEU A 56 7.03 -12.36 -1.87
CA LEU A 56 6.15 -12.58 -3.03
C LEU A 56 6.28 -14.01 -3.53
N SER A 57 5.15 -14.66 -3.80
CA SER A 57 5.13 -16.02 -4.33
C SER A 57 4.22 -16.17 -5.54
N SER A 58 2.99 -15.65 -5.48
CA SER A 58 2.02 -15.79 -6.57
C SER A 58 1.13 -14.58 -6.64
N LYS A 59 0.93 -14.05 -7.84
CA LYS A 59 0.02 -12.92 -8.04
C LYS A 59 -1.43 -13.26 -7.69
N TRP A 60 -1.75 -14.55 -7.57
CA TRP A 60 -3.11 -14.97 -7.22
C TRP A 60 -3.36 -15.05 -5.73
N THR A 61 -2.31 -15.22 -4.93
CA THR A 61 -2.43 -15.43 -3.48
C THR A 61 -1.78 -14.34 -2.64
N ASP A 62 -0.83 -13.59 -3.20
CA ASP A 62 -0.17 -12.50 -2.47
C ASP A 62 -1.14 -11.35 -2.22
N PRO A 63 -0.97 -10.62 -1.12
CA PRO A 63 -1.81 -9.45 -0.87
C PRO A 63 -1.55 -8.36 -1.90
N ALA A 64 -2.56 -7.52 -2.13
CA ALA A 64 -2.38 -6.29 -2.87
C ALA A 64 -1.51 -5.34 -2.03
N VAL A 65 -0.60 -4.61 -2.66
CA VAL A 65 0.26 -3.66 -1.95
C VAL A 65 0.16 -2.29 -2.60
N VAL A 66 -0.17 -1.29 -1.80
CA VAL A 66 -0.21 0.11 -2.21
C VAL A 66 0.81 0.87 -1.38
N VAL A 67 1.66 1.63 -2.03
CA VAL A 67 2.65 2.47 -1.35
C VAL A 67 2.18 3.92 -1.41
N VAL A 68 2.23 4.59 -0.26
CA VAL A 68 1.84 5.99 -0.14
C VAL A 68 3.01 6.77 0.42
N ASP A 69 3.38 7.86 -0.22
CA ASP A 69 4.44 8.71 0.33
C ASP A 69 3.94 9.48 1.56
N CYS A 70 4.86 9.87 2.42
CA CYS A 70 4.51 10.50 3.70
C CYS A 70 3.87 11.88 3.57
N ALA A 71 3.93 12.48 2.38
CA ALA A 71 3.27 13.76 2.09
C ALA A 71 1.89 13.57 1.45
N LEU A 72 1.42 12.33 1.28
CA LEU A 72 0.15 12.00 0.64
C LEU A 72 0.03 12.58 -0.77
N ARG A 73 1.13 12.58 -1.54
CA ARG A 73 1.10 13.06 -2.91
C ARG A 73 0.77 11.97 -3.92
N HIS A 74 1.19 10.76 -3.66
CA HIS A 74 0.98 9.64 -4.57
C HIS A 74 0.54 8.39 -3.81
N ALA A 75 -0.38 7.63 -4.39
CA ALA A 75 -0.76 6.32 -3.92
C ALA A 75 -0.50 5.34 -5.07
N ILE A 76 0.50 4.49 -4.92
CA ILE A 76 1.01 3.65 -5.99
C ILE A 76 0.50 2.23 -5.83
N ALA A 77 -0.28 1.75 -6.80
CA ALA A 77 -0.69 0.35 -6.83
C ALA A 77 0.51 -0.49 -7.27
N LEU A 78 1.31 -0.94 -6.31
CA LEU A 78 2.61 -1.55 -6.57
C LEU A 78 2.50 -2.98 -7.10
N VAL A 79 1.75 -3.83 -6.40
CA VAL A 79 1.44 -5.19 -6.85
C VAL A 79 -0.03 -5.50 -6.55
N GLY A 80 -0.60 -6.42 -7.31
CA GLY A 80 -1.98 -6.83 -7.10
C GLY A 80 -3.01 -5.79 -7.55
N GLY A 81 -2.73 -5.08 -8.64
CA GLY A 81 -3.62 -4.03 -9.14
C GLY A 81 -5.06 -4.48 -9.30
N HIS A 82 -5.28 -5.66 -9.91
CA HIS A 82 -6.62 -6.21 -10.12
C HIS A 82 -7.17 -6.93 -8.89
N HIS A 83 -6.39 -7.04 -7.84
CA HIS A 83 -6.76 -7.72 -6.59
C HIS A 83 -7.00 -6.72 -5.45
N GLY A 84 -7.31 -5.48 -5.80
CA GLY A 84 -7.68 -4.45 -4.83
C GLY A 84 -6.74 -3.26 -4.75
N ALA A 85 -5.50 -3.37 -5.25
CA ALA A 85 -4.54 -2.26 -5.14
C ALA A 85 -5.02 -1.01 -5.89
N ASN A 86 -5.56 -1.18 -7.11
CA ASN A 86 -6.07 -0.05 -7.90
C ASN A 86 -7.23 0.65 -7.19
N GLU A 87 -8.13 -0.12 -6.60
CA GLU A 87 -9.26 0.44 -5.86
C GLU A 87 -8.81 1.21 -4.62
N ILE A 88 -7.85 0.66 -3.89
CA ILE A 88 -7.32 1.31 -2.69
C ILE A 88 -6.60 2.60 -3.07
N ALA A 89 -5.77 2.57 -4.12
CA ALA A 89 -5.06 3.76 -4.58
C ALA A 89 -6.06 4.86 -4.96
N THR A 90 -7.13 4.49 -5.65
CA THR A 90 -8.18 5.43 -6.05
C THR A 90 -8.93 5.98 -4.81
N GLN A 91 -9.21 5.13 -3.83
CA GLN A 91 -9.85 5.55 -2.59
C GLN A 91 -8.99 6.60 -1.86
N LEU A 92 -7.68 6.42 -1.86
CA LEU A 92 -6.77 7.35 -1.19
C LEU A 92 -6.71 8.72 -1.85
N SER A 93 -7.25 8.88 -3.08
CA SER A 93 -7.34 10.17 -3.73
C SER A 93 -8.20 11.16 -2.95
N VAL A 94 -9.10 10.66 -2.10
CA VAL A 94 -9.91 11.50 -1.21
C VAL A 94 -9.02 12.32 -0.27
N LEU A 95 -7.84 11.79 0.07
CA LEU A 95 -6.87 12.48 0.93
C LEU A 95 -5.91 13.36 0.13
N GLY A 96 -6.08 13.47 -1.19
CA GLY A 96 -5.26 14.30 -2.05
C GLY A 96 -4.16 13.55 -2.80
N ALA A 97 -4.00 12.25 -2.58
CA ALA A 97 -2.95 11.48 -3.23
C ALA A 97 -3.34 11.14 -4.67
N ASP A 98 -2.43 11.35 -5.62
CA ASP A 98 -2.64 10.93 -7.01
C ASP A 98 -2.51 9.41 -7.10
N PRO A 99 -3.54 8.70 -7.59
CA PRO A 99 -3.42 7.25 -7.77
C PRO A 99 -2.54 6.93 -8.99
N VAL A 100 -1.53 6.10 -8.78
CA VAL A 100 -0.63 5.64 -9.84
C VAL A 100 -0.99 4.20 -10.15
N ILE A 101 -1.59 3.99 -11.31
CA ILE A 101 -2.09 2.69 -11.76
C ILE A 101 -1.36 2.32 -13.03
N THR A 102 -0.72 1.16 -13.04
CA THR A 102 0.18 0.77 -14.13
C THR A 102 -0.25 -0.47 -14.90
N ASN A 103 -1.37 -1.07 -14.56
CA ASN A 103 -1.86 -2.25 -15.26
C ASN A 103 -2.23 -1.87 -16.70
N ALA A 104 -1.79 -2.66 -17.67
CA ALA A 104 -2.02 -2.37 -19.09
C ALA A 104 -3.52 -2.24 -19.41
N SER A 105 -4.36 -3.09 -18.83
CA SER A 105 -5.79 -3.04 -19.07
C SER A 105 -6.45 -1.77 -18.50
N GLU A 106 -5.82 -1.10 -17.55
CA GLU A 106 -6.30 0.16 -17.00
C GLU A 106 -5.78 1.36 -17.78
N VAL A 107 -4.62 1.20 -18.43
CA VAL A 107 -3.93 2.30 -19.12
C VAL A 107 -4.44 2.50 -20.53
N VAL A 108 -4.83 1.44 -21.22
CA VAL A 108 -5.18 1.47 -22.64
C VAL A 108 -6.68 1.58 -22.92
N LYS A 109 -7.41 2.12 -22.03
CA LYS A 109 -8.84 2.31 -22.26
C LYS A 109 -9.15 3.37 -23.34
#